data_a03ee25741a8d81fd6b8b33904fee3e3
#
_entry.id   a03ee25741a8d81fd6b8b33904fee3e3
#
_cell.length_a   1.000
_cell.length_b   1.000
_cell.length_c   1.000
_cell.angle_alpha   90.00
_cell.angle_beta   90.00
_cell.angle_gamma   90.00
#
_symmetry.space_group_name_H-M   'P 1'
#
loop_
_entity.id
_entity.type
_entity.pdbx_description
1 polymer ?
#
loop_
_entity_poly.entity_id
_entity_poly.type
_entity_poly.pdbx_seq_one_letter_code
_entity_poly.pdbx_strand_id
1 'polypeptide(L)'
;MAWFRKTAHAATVAGDSVLGAPATGGRAVRHITPRRWSIGGALLGILVALIAFAPASWLARALASATDQHLLIVDTRGSIWNGSGVLVLTGGAGSRDASALPGRLHWRMSLKGMGLQLAARQDCCINGDLLLGIQPGLGRMAISVDNKADWLARLPAGVLAGLGTPWNTLQLGGSLRLSARDLRLESVQGRWRQFGELQLDLANLSSRVSTVAPLGSYRFTVTADPGTPGVSTLRLSTLDLSLIHI
;
A
#
# COMPACT_ATOMS: atom_id res chain seq x y z
N MET A 1 -34.63 43.98 56.17
CA MET A 1 -34.76 45.42 55.94
C MET A 1 -35.11 45.55 54.49
N ALA A 2 -36.37 45.78 54.23
CA ALA A 2 -37.07 47.01 53.76
C ALA A 2 -36.91 47.15 52.24
N TRP A 3 -37.92 46.77 51.46
CA TRP A 3 -38.99 47.57 50.89
C TRP A 3 -38.58 48.44 49.74
N PHE A 4 -39.18 48.22 48.53
CA PHE A 4 -40.07 49.16 47.91
C PHE A 4 -40.86 48.54 46.70
N ARG A 5 -42.19 48.49 46.87
CA ARG A 5 -43.22 48.37 45.84
C ARG A 5 -43.50 49.76 45.23
N LYS A 6 -43.80 49.85 43.95
CA LYS A 6 -44.73 50.84 43.37
C LYS A 6 -45.28 50.30 42.05
N THR A 7 -46.47 49.84 42.01
CA THR A 7 -47.78 50.30 41.62
C THR A 7 -47.85 51.05 40.27
N ALA A 8 -48.46 50.39 39.32
CA ALA A 8 -49.56 50.67 38.39
C ALA A 8 -49.78 52.11 37.86
N HIS A 9 -49.90 52.23 36.53
CA HIS A 9 -50.95 53.02 35.94
C HIS A 9 -51.38 52.40 34.62
N ALA A 10 -52.67 52.08 34.51
CA ALA A 10 -53.43 51.79 33.33
C ALA A 10 -53.73 53.10 32.60
N ALA A 11 -53.62 53.15 31.29
CA ALA A 11 -54.24 54.13 30.45
C ALA A 11 -54.86 53.43 29.24
N THR A 12 -56.14 53.29 29.27
CA THR A 12 -57.05 52.95 28.19
C THR A 12 -57.13 54.16 27.24
N VAL A 13 -56.85 54.01 25.97
CA VAL A 13 -57.36 54.89 24.93
C VAL A 13 -57.91 54.03 23.81
N ALA A 14 -59.21 54.22 23.61
CA ALA A 14 -60.03 53.68 22.52
C ALA A 14 -59.83 54.48 21.21
N GLY A 15 -60.09 53.84 20.10
CA GLY A 15 -60.52 54.44 18.83
C GLY A 15 -59.39 54.36 17.76
N ASP A 16 -59.50 53.70 16.71
CA ASP A 16 -60.21 53.88 15.51
C ASP A 16 -59.89 52.85 14.45
N SER A 17 -60.93 52.39 13.81
CA SER A 17 -60.93 51.55 12.63
C SER A 17 -60.39 52.34 11.41
N VAL A 18 -59.37 51.80 10.75
CA VAL A 18 -59.09 52.19 9.35
C VAL A 18 -58.67 50.95 8.56
N LEU A 19 -59.60 50.48 7.76
CA LEU A 19 -59.48 50.06 6.35
C LEU A 19 -58.20 49.26 5.95
N GLY A 20 -58.45 48.02 5.60
CA GLY A 20 -58.01 47.35 4.39
C GLY A 20 -56.57 47.56 3.88
N ALA A 21 -55.62 46.72 4.31
CA ALA A 21 -54.44 46.52 3.50
C ALA A 21 -54.57 45.18 2.72
N PRO A 22 -54.26 45.16 1.41
CA PRO A 22 -54.36 43.96 0.61
C PRO A 22 -53.36 42.91 1.14
N ALA A 23 -53.84 41.71 1.35
CA ALA A 23 -53.02 40.56 1.59
C ALA A 23 -52.04 40.36 0.43
N THR A 24 -50.84 40.91 0.57
CA THR A 24 -49.72 40.49 -0.25
C THR A 24 -49.48 39.03 0.04
N GLY A 25 -49.93 38.18 -0.90
CA GLY A 25 -49.66 36.76 -0.87
C GLY A 25 -48.16 36.53 -0.79
N GLY A 26 -47.68 36.36 0.42
CA GLY A 26 -46.32 35.87 0.66
C GLY A 26 -46.23 34.52 -0.04
N ARG A 27 -45.55 34.48 -1.20
CA ARG A 27 -45.08 33.23 -1.77
C ARG A 27 -44.33 32.54 -0.67
N ALA A 28 -44.93 31.49 -0.09
CA ALA A 28 -44.23 30.56 0.76
C ALA A 28 -43.06 30.01 -0.06
N VAL A 29 -41.89 30.58 0.15
CA VAL A 29 -40.63 30.00 -0.33
C VAL A 29 -40.58 28.63 0.33
N ARG A 30 -40.99 27.62 -0.43
CA ARG A 30 -40.73 26.23 -0.01
C ARG A 30 -39.23 26.14 0.24
N HIS A 31 -38.81 26.24 1.46
CA HIS A 31 -37.49 25.81 1.89
C HIS A 31 -37.43 24.32 1.59
N ILE A 32 -36.95 24.01 0.38
CA ILE A 32 -36.53 22.67 0.02
C ILE A 32 -35.45 22.35 1.05
N THR A 33 -35.83 21.56 2.04
CA THR A 33 -34.98 21.22 3.16
C THR A 33 -33.71 20.60 2.64
N PRO A 34 -32.53 21.26 2.75
CA PRO A 34 -31.26 20.77 2.20
C PRO A 34 -30.69 19.58 2.99
N ARG A 35 -31.51 18.97 3.84
CA ARG A 35 -31.11 17.89 4.75
C ARG A 35 -30.47 16.70 4.02
N ARG A 36 -30.93 16.39 2.79
CA ARG A 36 -30.34 15.32 1.98
C ARG A 36 -28.96 15.73 1.44
N TRP A 37 -28.81 16.98 1.05
CA TRP A 37 -27.53 17.52 0.59
C TRP A 37 -26.53 17.70 1.72
N SER A 38 -26.97 18.11 2.91
CA SER A 38 -26.10 18.24 4.08
C SER A 38 -25.62 16.87 4.58
N ILE A 39 -26.47 15.85 4.57
CA ILE A 39 -26.08 14.47 4.91
C ILE A 39 -25.08 13.95 3.86
N GLY A 40 -25.36 14.15 2.57
CA GLY A 40 -24.44 13.76 1.49
C GLY A 40 -23.07 14.44 1.60
N GLY A 41 -23.07 15.76 1.88
CA GLY A 41 -21.83 16.51 2.12
C GLY A 41 -21.07 16.04 3.36
N ALA A 42 -21.76 15.74 4.45
CA ALA A 42 -21.14 15.21 5.65
C ALA A 42 -20.51 13.82 5.43
N LEU A 43 -21.23 12.91 4.76
CA LEU A 43 -20.73 11.59 4.41
C LEU A 43 -19.50 11.67 3.50
N LEU A 44 -19.55 12.54 2.48
CA LEU A 44 -18.41 12.76 1.59
C LEU A 44 -17.22 13.33 2.37
N GLY A 45 -17.46 14.31 3.26
CA GLY A 45 -16.40 14.87 4.11
C GLY A 45 -15.75 13.84 5.02
N ILE A 46 -16.55 12.97 5.64
CA ILE A 46 -16.05 11.86 6.46
C ILE A 46 -15.22 10.88 5.61
N LEU A 47 -15.70 10.51 4.42
CA LEU A 47 -14.98 9.62 3.51
C LEU A 47 -13.63 10.21 3.11
N VAL A 48 -13.59 11.47 2.72
CA VAL A 48 -12.36 12.18 2.36
C VAL A 48 -11.40 12.24 3.56
N ALA A 49 -11.91 12.55 4.75
CA ALA A 49 -11.11 12.56 5.97
C ALA A 49 -10.53 11.18 6.31
N LEU A 50 -11.33 10.11 6.20
CA LEU A 50 -10.87 8.74 6.41
C LEU A 50 -9.75 8.34 5.44
N ILE A 51 -9.85 8.74 4.17
CA ILE A 51 -8.82 8.49 3.18
C ILE A 51 -7.57 9.32 3.48
N ALA A 52 -7.73 10.62 3.74
CA ALA A 52 -6.62 11.53 3.98
C ALA A 52 -5.80 11.18 5.24
N PHE A 53 -6.48 10.72 6.29
CA PHE A 53 -5.89 10.36 7.58
C PHE A 53 -5.81 8.85 7.82
N ALA A 54 -5.95 8.04 6.77
CA ALA A 54 -5.90 6.59 6.89
C ALA A 54 -4.60 6.13 7.56
N PRO A 55 -4.66 5.34 8.64
CA PRO A 55 -3.47 4.91 9.37
C PRO A 55 -2.66 3.89 8.58
N ALA A 56 -1.35 3.86 8.81
CA ALA A 56 -0.41 2.92 8.20
C ALA A 56 -0.80 1.44 8.39
N SER A 57 -1.50 1.13 9.48
CA SER A 57 -1.98 -0.23 9.77
C SER A 57 -2.98 -0.77 8.72
N TRP A 58 -3.67 0.11 7.99
CA TRP A 58 -4.54 -0.33 6.89
C TRP A 58 -3.71 -0.87 5.72
N LEU A 59 -2.61 -0.20 5.38
CA LEU A 59 -1.67 -0.69 4.38
C LEU A 59 -1.08 -2.04 4.80
N ALA A 60 -0.68 -2.17 6.06
CA ALA A 60 -0.14 -3.42 6.59
C ALA A 60 -1.15 -4.58 6.51
N ARG A 61 -2.41 -4.33 6.87
CA ARG A 61 -3.48 -5.34 6.75
C ARG A 61 -3.76 -5.70 5.29
N ALA A 62 -3.81 -4.71 4.40
CA ALA A 62 -4.02 -4.94 2.97
C ALA A 62 -2.89 -5.80 2.38
N LEU A 63 -1.63 -5.51 2.73
CA LEU A 63 -0.49 -6.31 2.29
C LEU A 63 -0.55 -7.73 2.86
N ALA A 64 -0.83 -7.89 4.15
CA ALA A 64 -0.98 -9.19 4.79
C ALA A 64 -2.06 -10.04 4.12
N SER A 65 -3.23 -9.44 3.83
CA SER A 65 -4.32 -10.15 3.14
C SER A 65 -4.00 -10.48 1.69
N ALA A 66 -3.31 -9.58 0.97
CA ALA A 66 -2.94 -9.78 -0.42
C ALA A 66 -1.85 -10.86 -0.61
N THR A 67 -1.05 -11.11 0.44
CA THR A 67 0.05 -12.08 0.42
C THR A 67 -0.23 -13.34 1.24
N ASP A 68 -1.48 -13.57 1.63
CA ASP A 68 -1.86 -14.68 2.51
C ASP A 68 -0.97 -14.78 3.76
N GLN A 69 -0.71 -13.62 4.37
CA GLN A 69 0.14 -13.43 5.54
C GLN A 69 1.62 -13.83 5.38
N HIS A 70 2.09 -14.09 4.14
CA HIS A 70 3.51 -14.36 3.91
C HIS A 70 4.40 -13.13 4.06
N LEU A 71 3.83 -11.94 3.90
CA LEU A 71 4.52 -10.67 4.05
C LEU A 71 3.76 -9.77 5.00
N LEU A 72 4.37 -9.42 6.12
CA LEU A 72 3.77 -8.57 7.14
C LEU A 72 4.58 -7.28 7.29
N ILE A 73 3.90 -6.19 7.60
CA ILE A 73 4.52 -4.96 8.09
C ILE A 73 4.10 -4.79 9.55
N VAL A 74 5.07 -4.90 10.46
CA VAL A 74 4.84 -4.74 11.89
C VAL A 74 5.40 -3.40 12.39
N ASP A 75 5.03 -3.00 13.60
CA ASP A 75 5.42 -1.71 14.21
C ASP A 75 5.21 -0.53 13.24
N THR A 76 4.03 -0.49 12.61
CA THR A 76 3.66 0.54 11.65
C THR A 76 3.47 1.88 12.33
N ARG A 77 4.02 2.96 11.73
CA ARG A 77 3.88 4.34 12.17
C ARG A 77 3.51 5.23 11.01
N GLY A 78 2.73 6.27 11.28
CA GLY A 78 2.28 7.24 10.28
C GLY A 78 1.00 6.84 9.57
N SER A 79 0.87 7.23 8.31
CA SER A 79 -0.32 7.03 7.47
C SER A 79 -0.01 6.13 6.27
N ILE A 80 -1.07 5.79 5.52
CA ILE A 80 -0.88 5.11 4.22
C ILE A 80 -0.06 5.96 3.25
N TRP A 81 -0.14 7.30 3.37
CA TRP A 81 0.54 8.24 2.48
C TRP A 81 2.01 8.44 2.82
N ASN A 82 2.34 8.41 4.10
CA ASN A 82 3.71 8.55 4.59
C ASN A 82 3.84 7.80 5.90
N GLY A 83 4.59 6.72 5.87
CA GLY A 83 4.72 5.88 7.04
C GLY A 83 5.99 5.04 7.03
N SER A 84 6.13 4.26 8.08
CA SER A 84 7.23 3.31 8.23
C SER A 84 6.79 2.06 9.00
N GLY A 85 7.53 0.98 8.82
CA GLY A 85 7.32 -0.27 9.54
C GLY A 85 8.45 -1.24 9.33
N VAL A 86 8.44 -2.35 10.03
CA VAL A 86 9.40 -3.44 9.88
C VAL A 86 8.78 -4.53 9.01
N LEU A 87 9.48 -4.90 7.95
CA LEU A 87 9.04 -5.95 7.04
C LEU A 87 9.40 -7.32 7.62
N VAL A 88 8.44 -8.23 7.66
CA VAL A 88 8.59 -9.59 8.18
C VAL A 88 8.07 -10.58 7.16
N LEU A 89 8.89 -11.57 6.83
CA LEU A 89 8.48 -12.74 6.06
C LEU A 89 8.01 -13.83 7.02
N THR A 90 6.91 -14.47 6.70
CA THR A 90 6.35 -15.58 7.49
C THR A 90 5.98 -16.75 6.58
N GLY A 91 5.80 -17.92 7.15
CA GLY A 91 5.33 -19.11 6.42
C GLY A 91 3.81 -19.11 6.14
N GLY A 92 3.16 -17.95 6.24
CA GLY A 92 1.72 -17.80 6.03
C GLY A 92 0.89 -17.88 7.32
N ALA A 93 -0.42 -17.93 7.17
CA ALA A 93 -1.36 -17.92 8.28
C ALA A 93 -1.11 -19.10 9.26
N GLY A 94 -0.92 -18.76 10.54
CA GLY A 94 -0.69 -19.75 11.60
C GLY A 94 0.74 -20.32 11.68
N SER A 95 1.66 -19.91 10.81
CA SER A 95 3.06 -20.28 10.88
C SER A 95 3.74 -19.64 12.11
N ARG A 96 4.66 -20.40 12.71
CA ARG A 96 5.56 -19.90 13.76
C ARG A 96 6.90 -19.41 13.20
N ASP A 97 7.16 -19.72 11.94
CA ASP A 97 8.35 -19.27 11.24
C ASP A 97 8.17 -17.81 10.83
N ALA A 98 9.09 -16.97 11.24
CA ALA A 98 9.11 -15.57 10.88
C ALA A 98 10.57 -15.08 10.83
N SER A 99 10.86 -14.22 9.86
CA SER A 99 12.14 -13.55 9.72
C SER A 99 11.92 -12.08 9.42
N ALA A 100 12.41 -11.22 10.30
CA ALA A 100 12.34 -9.78 10.09
C ALA A 100 13.50 -9.29 9.21
N LEU A 101 13.22 -8.41 8.27
CA LEU A 101 14.27 -7.71 7.56
C LEU A 101 14.91 -6.67 8.50
N PRO A 102 16.24 -6.54 8.48
CA PRO A 102 16.94 -5.56 9.30
C PRO A 102 16.57 -4.14 8.86
N GLY A 103 16.33 -3.26 9.83
CA GLY A 103 15.95 -1.87 9.60
C GLY A 103 14.47 -1.65 9.34
N ARG A 104 14.10 -0.40 9.14
CA ARG A 104 12.71 0.03 8.89
C ARG A 104 12.52 0.33 7.41
N LEU A 105 11.42 -0.16 6.87
CA LEU A 105 10.91 0.27 5.58
C LEU A 105 10.20 1.61 5.77
N HIS A 106 10.57 2.59 4.99
CA HIS A 106 9.88 3.88 4.87
C HIS A 106 9.16 3.93 3.53
N TRP A 107 7.94 4.41 3.53
CA TRP A 107 7.20 4.61 2.29
C TRP A 107 6.59 6.00 2.22
N ARG A 108 6.50 6.47 1.01
CA ARG A 108 5.75 7.69 0.65
C ARG A 108 4.90 7.40 -0.56
N MET A 109 3.61 7.64 -0.42
CA MET A 109 2.64 7.48 -1.49
C MET A 109 2.24 8.87 -1.98
N SER A 110 2.22 9.07 -3.29
CA SER A 110 1.84 10.33 -3.94
C SER A 110 0.97 10.07 -5.15
N LEU A 111 0.16 11.05 -5.51
CA LEU A 111 -0.62 11.03 -6.75
C LEU A 111 0.28 11.41 -7.92
N LYS A 112 0.29 10.61 -8.99
CA LYS A 112 1.01 10.91 -10.23
C LYS A 112 0.08 10.72 -11.42
N GLY A 113 -0.41 11.81 -11.97
CA GLY A 113 -1.45 11.77 -13.00
C GLY A 113 -2.74 11.15 -12.45
N MET A 114 -3.26 10.12 -13.11
CA MET A 114 -4.44 9.35 -12.69
C MET A 114 -4.09 8.11 -11.85
N GLY A 115 -2.85 7.95 -11.42
CA GLY A 115 -2.37 6.83 -10.63
C GLY A 115 -1.71 7.26 -9.32
N LEU A 116 -1.18 6.27 -8.63
CA LEU A 116 -0.41 6.43 -7.41
C LEU A 116 1.05 6.09 -7.68
N GLN A 117 1.96 6.81 -7.07
CA GLN A 117 3.38 6.48 -7.02
C GLN A 117 3.74 6.16 -5.58
N LEU A 118 4.26 4.96 -5.35
CA LEU A 118 4.82 4.53 -4.09
C LEU A 118 6.35 4.61 -4.18
N ALA A 119 6.96 5.42 -3.33
CA ALA A 119 8.40 5.42 -3.10
C ALA A 119 8.68 4.64 -1.82
N ALA A 120 9.44 3.57 -1.91
CA ALA A 120 9.84 2.74 -0.77
C ALA A 120 11.35 2.80 -0.60
N ARG A 121 11.79 3.00 0.64
CA ARG A 121 13.20 3.11 1.01
C ARG A 121 13.50 2.27 2.24
N GLN A 122 14.62 1.58 2.21
CA GLN A 122 15.15 0.85 3.35
C GLN A 122 16.69 0.84 3.27
N ASP A 123 17.34 1.32 4.30
CA ASP A 123 18.78 1.64 4.25
C ASP A 123 19.66 0.39 4.07
N CYS A 124 19.22 -0.79 4.54
CA CYS A 124 20.03 -2.01 4.39
C CYS A 124 19.92 -2.65 3.02
N CYS A 125 18.70 -2.65 2.46
CA CYS A 125 18.34 -3.72 1.55
C CYS A 125 17.72 -3.24 0.24
N ILE A 126 17.34 -1.97 0.13
CA ILE A 126 16.82 -1.33 -1.10
C ILE A 126 17.85 -0.34 -1.62
N ASN A 127 18.10 -0.36 -2.92
CA ASN A 127 19.02 0.56 -3.59
C ASN A 127 18.38 1.94 -3.77
N GLY A 128 18.56 2.83 -2.77
CA GLY A 128 17.93 4.14 -2.76
C GLY A 128 16.40 4.07 -2.67
N ASP A 129 15.69 4.87 -3.46
CA ASP A 129 14.24 4.85 -3.50
C ASP A 129 13.75 3.86 -4.56
N LEU A 130 13.00 2.86 -4.16
CA LEU A 130 12.27 1.97 -5.06
C LEU A 130 10.95 2.64 -5.43
N LEU A 131 10.80 3.02 -6.68
CA LEU A 131 9.59 3.67 -7.18
C LEU A 131 8.68 2.67 -7.88
N LEU A 132 7.46 2.55 -7.37
CA LEU A 132 6.41 1.73 -7.94
C LEU A 132 5.27 2.61 -8.42
N GLY A 133 4.91 2.53 -9.68
CA GLY A 133 3.73 3.16 -10.25
C GLY A 133 2.54 2.22 -10.14
N ILE A 134 1.42 2.69 -9.61
CA ILE A 134 0.16 1.94 -9.50
C ILE A 134 -0.89 2.69 -10.27
N GLN A 135 -1.44 2.09 -11.30
CA GLN A 135 -2.47 2.68 -12.16
C GLN A 135 -3.75 1.86 -12.02
N PRO A 136 -4.71 2.34 -11.21
CA PRO A 136 -6.02 1.71 -11.11
C PRO A 136 -6.86 2.05 -12.34
N GLY A 137 -7.64 1.09 -12.82
CA GLY A 137 -8.62 1.27 -13.90
C GLY A 137 -9.85 0.42 -13.65
N LEU A 138 -10.91 0.64 -14.42
CA LEU A 138 -12.13 -0.15 -14.31
C LEU A 138 -11.86 -1.60 -14.72
N GLY A 139 -11.89 -2.51 -13.74
CA GLY A 139 -11.63 -3.94 -13.97
C GLY A 139 -10.19 -4.29 -14.34
N ARG A 140 -9.25 -3.32 -14.22
CA ARG A 140 -7.84 -3.52 -14.50
C ARG A 140 -6.98 -2.76 -13.48
N MET A 141 -5.79 -3.27 -13.22
CA MET A 141 -4.78 -2.61 -12.41
C MET A 141 -3.41 -2.85 -13.05
N ALA A 142 -2.60 -1.83 -13.16
CA ALA A 142 -1.22 -1.97 -13.63
C ALA A 142 -0.26 -1.50 -12.52
N ILE A 143 0.78 -2.28 -12.29
CA ILE A 143 1.88 -1.95 -11.40
C ILE A 143 3.14 -1.94 -12.24
N SER A 144 3.88 -0.83 -12.22
CA SER A 144 5.16 -0.69 -12.90
C SER A 144 6.28 -0.45 -11.89
N VAL A 145 7.42 -1.05 -12.14
CA VAL A 145 8.64 -0.82 -11.35
C VAL A 145 9.53 0.12 -12.14
N ASP A 146 10.06 1.15 -11.48
CA ASP A 146 10.99 2.07 -12.12
C ASP A 146 12.30 1.35 -12.43
N ASN A 147 12.79 1.57 -13.65
CA ASN A 147 14.03 0.96 -14.11
C ASN A 147 15.22 1.56 -13.39
N LYS A 148 15.99 0.70 -12.74
CA LYS A 148 17.32 1.04 -12.24
C LYS A 148 18.37 0.27 -13.04
N ALA A 149 19.46 0.95 -13.34
CA ALA A 149 20.58 0.36 -14.10
C ALA A 149 21.22 -0.81 -13.36
N ASP A 150 21.07 -0.85 -12.02
CA ASP A 150 21.73 -1.82 -11.16
C ASP A 150 20.70 -2.77 -10.51
N TRP A 151 20.70 -2.88 -9.21
CA TRP A 151 19.81 -3.77 -8.46
C TRP A 151 18.72 -2.95 -7.73
N LEU A 152 17.56 -3.57 -7.53
CA LEU A 152 16.44 -2.99 -6.78
C LEU A 152 16.57 -3.25 -5.28
N ALA A 153 16.83 -4.53 -4.94
CA ALA A 153 16.96 -4.96 -3.56
C ALA A 153 18.07 -6.01 -3.42
N ARG A 154 18.73 -6.00 -2.25
CA ARG A 154 19.68 -7.01 -1.83
C ARG A 154 19.32 -7.46 -0.42
N LEU A 155 19.15 -8.77 -0.25
CA LEU A 155 18.70 -9.37 0.99
C LEU A 155 19.65 -10.49 1.40
N PRO A 156 19.91 -10.72 2.69
CA PRO A 156 20.57 -11.94 3.11
C PRO A 156 19.66 -13.15 2.83
N ALA A 157 20.23 -14.24 2.29
CA ALA A 157 19.43 -15.42 1.95
C ALA A 157 18.74 -16.06 3.19
N GLY A 158 19.31 -15.85 4.38
CA GLY A 158 18.75 -16.33 5.64
C GLY A 158 17.35 -15.81 5.95
N VAL A 159 16.91 -14.66 5.36
CA VAL A 159 15.55 -14.16 5.58
C VAL A 159 14.49 -15.09 5.00
N LEU A 160 14.85 -15.94 4.01
CA LEU A 160 13.93 -16.92 3.43
C LEU A 160 13.47 -17.97 4.44
N ALA A 161 14.24 -18.22 5.53
CA ALA A 161 13.83 -19.13 6.59
C ALA A 161 12.48 -18.76 7.20
N GLY A 162 12.11 -17.45 7.18
CA GLY A 162 10.81 -16.98 7.62
C GLY A 162 9.64 -17.51 6.80
N LEU A 163 9.85 -17.89 5.55
CA LEU A 163 8.81 -18.45 4.67
C LEU A 163 8.40 -19.89 5.06
N GLY A 164 9.00 -20.47 6.12
CA GLY A 164 8.68 -21.82 6.55
C GLY A 164 9.34 -22.91 5.71
N THR A 165 8.78 -24.12 5.74
CA THR A 165 9.32 -25.26 5.01
C THR A 165 9.17 -25.08 3.49
N PRO A 166 10.22 -25.35 2.67
CA PRO A 166 11.50 -26.02 3.05
C PRO A 166 12.60 -25.05 3.52
N TRP A 167 12.40 -23.74 3.44
CA TRP A 167 13.45 -22.72 3.60
C TRP A 167 14.03 -22.66 5.02
N ASN A 168 13.18 -22.87 6.05
CA ASN A 168 13.59 -22.95 7.44
C ASN A 168 14.52 -24.14 7.73
N THR A 169 14.32 -25.27 7.01
CA THR A 169 15.15 -26.45 7.12
C THR A 169 16.47 -26.28 6.39
N LEU A 170 16.44 -25.71 5.19
CA LEU A 170 17.63 -25.48 4.37
C LEU A 170 18.57 -24.45 5.00
N GLN A 171 18.07 -23.50 5.77
CA GLN A 171 18.82 -22.43 6.41
C GLN A 171 19.87 -21.83 5.47
N LEU A 172 19.38 -21.23 4.40
CA LEU A 172 20.22 -20.73 3.32
C LEU A 172 21.09 -19.55 3.79
N GLY A 173 22.38 -19.63 3.50
CA GLY A 173 23.33 -18.52 3.59
C GLY A 173 23.63 -17.94 2.22
N GLY A 174 24.29 -16.77 2.21
CA GLY A 174 24.58 -16.02 0.99
C GLY A 174 23.70 -14.78 0.85
N SER A 175 23.61 -14.22 -0.35
CA SER A 175 22.84 -13.02 -0.64
C SER A 175 21.92 -13.20 -1.84
N LEU A 176 20.75 -12.57 -1.76
CA LEU A 176 19.78 -12.44 -2.82
C LEU A 176 19.90 -11.04 -3.42
N ARG A 177 19.95 -10.91 -4.73
CA ARG A 177 19.89 -9.63 -5.45
C ARG A 177 18.73 -9.66 -6.41
N LEU A 178 17.85 -8.69 -6.31
CA LEU A 178 16.71 -8.52 -7.19
C LEU A 178 16.97 -7.37 -8.15
N SER A 179 16.78 -7.61 -9.44
CA SER A 179 16.85 -6.61 -10.50
C SER A 179 15.62 -6.74 -11.39
N ALA A 180 15.19 -5.66 -12.00
CA ALA A 180 14.08 -5.69 -12.95
C ALA A 180 14.38 -4.75 -14.11
N ARG A 181 13.88 -5.11 -15.30
CA ARG A 181 13.92 -4.30 -16.52
C ARG A 181 12.53 -4.23 -17.11
N ASP A 182 12.03 -3.00 -17.26
CA ASP A 182 10.69 -2.72 -17.82
C ASP A 182 9.57 -3.56 -17.20
N LEU A 183 9.74 -3.91 -15.90
CA LEU A 183 8.82 -4.78 -15.22
C LEU A 183 7.48 -4.08 -15.01
N ARG A 184 6.45 -4.64 -15.60
CA ARG A 184 5.07 -4.22 -15.46
C ARG A 184 4.19 -5.43 -15.25
N LEU A 185 3.37 -5.36 -14.23
CA LEU A 185 2.35 -6.36 -13.91
C LEU A 185 0.98 -5.76 -14.20
N GLU A 186 0.20 -6.40 -15.03
CA GLU A 186 -1.17 -5.99 -15.31
C GLU A 186 -2.14 -7.05 -14.85
N SER A 187 -3.15 -6.64 -14.11
CA SER A 187 -4.30 -7.45 -13.77
C SER A 187 -5.49 -7.00 -14.61
N VAL A 188 -6.08 -7.92 -15.34
CA VAL A 188 -7.33 -7.71 -16.10
C VAL A 188 -8.32 -8.79 -15.67
N GLN A 189 -9.43 -8.38 -15.05
CA GLN A 189 -10.45 -9.33 -14.53
C GLN A 189 -9.85 -10.42 -13.63
N GLY A 190 -8.89 -10.05 -12.77
CA GLY A 190 -8.23 -10.99 -11.85
C GLY A 190 -7.14 -11.87 -12.48
N ARG A 191 -6.89 -11.77 -13.78
CA ARG A 191 -5.80 -12.47 -14.46
C ARG A 191 -4.57 -11.57 -14.54
N TRP A 192 -3.47 -12.04 -14.00
CA TRP A 192 -2.20 -11.32 -14.02
C TRP A 192 -1.40 -11.62 -15.28
N ARG A 193 -0.81 -10.58 -15.84
CA ARG A 193 0.14 -10.65 -16.95
C ARG A 193 1.40 -9.90 -16.55
N GLN A 194 2.53 -10.49 -16.82
CA GLN A 194 3.84 -9.86 -16.66
C GLN A 194 4.32 -9.33 -17.99
N PHE A 195 5.00 -8.20 -17.96
CA PHE A 195 5.78 -7.63 -19.05
C PHE A 195 7.16 -7.31 -18.50
N GLY A 196 8.17 -7.33 -19.39
CA GLY A 196 9.55 -7.09 -19.01
C GLY A 196 10.21 -8.30 -18.37
N GLU A 197 11.27 -8.05 -17.62
CA GLU A 197 12.16 -9.06 -17.07
C GLU A 197 12.38 -8.84 -15.58
N LEU A 198 12.35 -9.93 -14.81
CA LEU A 198 12.73 -9.98 -13.41
C LEU A 198 13.91 -10.95 -13.26
N GLN A 199 14.98 -10.51 -12.60
CA GLN A 199 16.13 -11.32 -12.28
C GLN A 199 16.33 -11.43 -10.78
N LEU A 200 16.57 -12.65 -10.32
CA LEU A 200 16.94 -12.96 -8.93
C LEU A 200 18.28 -13.69 -8.97
N ASP A 201 19.31 -13.03 -8.46
CA ASP A 201 20.63 -13.60 -8.29
C ASP A 201 20.78 -14.11 -6.86
N LEU A 202 21.21 -15.35 -6.75
CA LEU A 202 21.61 -16.01 -5.50
C LEU A 202 23.14 -16.11 -5.52
N ALA A 203 23.81 -15.30 -4.71
CA ALA A 203 25.27 -15.28 -4.68
C ALA A 203 25.82 -15.97 -3.45
N ASN A 204 26.86 -16.80 -3.67
CA ASN A 204 27.55 -17.55 -2.61
C ASN A 204 26.56 -18.36 -1.75
N LEU A 205 25.67 -19.07 -2.42
CA LEU A 205 24.64 -19.87 -1.75
C LEU A 205 25.32 -20.96 -0.90
N SER A 206 24.86 -21.11 0.32
CA SER A 206 25.23 -22.19 1.23
C SER A 206 23.99 -22.73 1.94
N SER A 207 24.08 -23.93 2.48
CA SER A 207 22.99 -24.53 3.24
C SER A 207 23.58 -25.31 4.40
N ARG A 208 22.91 -25.26 5.56
CA ARG A 208 23.36 -26.02 6.74
C ARG A 208 23.17 -27.54 6.59
N VAL A 209 22.34 -27.99 5.68
CA VAL A 209 22.11 -29.42 5.40
C VAL A 209 23.10 -29.97 4.37
N SER A 210 23.96 -29.13 3.78
CA SER A 210 25.00 -29.55 2.84
C SER A 210 26.37 -29.49 3.44
N THR A 211 27.19 -30.49 3.17
CA THR A 211 28.63 -30.53 3.52
C THR A 211 29.47 -29.69 2.54
N VAL A 212 28.91 -29.35 1.37
CA VAL A 212 29.59 -28.53 0.37
C VAL A 212 29.21 -27.06 0.60
N ALA A 213 30.21 -26.21 0.76
CA ALA A 213 30.05 -24.76 0.90
C ALA A 213 31.19 -24.03 0.18
N PRO A 214 30.89 -23.08 -0.71
CA PRO A 214 29.56 -22.68 -1.19
C PRO A 214 28.95 -23.69 -2.18
N LEU A 215 27.60 -23.70 -2.28
CA LEU A 215 26.87 -24.47 -3.29
C LEU A 215 26.99 -23.85 -4.69
N GLY A 216 27.41 -22.58 -4.76
CA GLY A 216 27.56 -21.82 -5.99
C GLY A 216 26.68 -20.57 -6.02
N SER A 217 26.69 -19.92 -7.18
CA SER A 217 25.86 -18.73 -7.45
C SER A 217 24.96 -19.01 -8.65
N TYR A 218 23.70 -18.63 -8.51
CA TYR A 218 22.66 -18.95 -9.50
C TYR A 218 21.87 -17.69 -9.87
N ARG A 219 21.38 -17.66 -11.11
CA ARG A 219 20.48 -16.62 -11.61
C ARG A 219 19.16 -17.23 -12.07
N PHE A 220 18.08 -16.75 -11.53
CA PHE A 220 16.74 -16.98 -12.01
C PHE A 220 16.31 -15.76 -12.83
N THR A 221 15.93 -15.97 -14.08
CA THR A 221 15.39 -14.91 -14.93
C THR A 221 13.98 -15.29 -15.33
N VAL A 222 13.04 -14.41 -15.05
CA VAL A 222 11.64 -14.53 -15.47
C VAL A 222 11.41 -13.49 -16.55
N THR A 223 11.16 -13.94 -17.78
CA THR A 223 10.91 -13.08 -18.92
C THR A 223 9.51 -13.34 -19.47
N ALA A 224 8.75 -12.28 -19.70
CA ALA A 224 7.44 -12.40 -20.35
C ALA A 224 7.62 -12.89 -21.80
N ASP A 225 6.78 -13.84 -22.21
CA ASP A 225 6.75 -14.29 -23.60
C ASP A 225 6.06 -13.22 -24.47
N PRO A 226 6.74 -12.64 -25.43
CA PRO A 226 6.15 -11.62 -26.31
C PRO A 226 5.08 -12.19 -27.26
N GLY A 227 5.13 -13.49 -27.55
CA GLY A 227 4.18 -14.17 -28.43
C GLY A 227 2.91 -14.66 -27.77
N THR A 228 2.95 -14.92 -26.46
CA THR A 228 1.83 -15.51 -25.73
C THR A 228 1.51 -14.73 -24.48
N PRO A 229 0.51 -13.83 -24.48
CA PRO A 229 0.16 -13.03 -23.34
C PRO A 229 -0.19 -13.87 -22.10
N GLY A 230 0.45 -13.60 -20.97
CA GLY A 230 0.22 -14.31 -19.71
C GLY A 230 1.09 -15.54 -19.52
N VAL A 231 1.99 -15.84 -20.45
CA VAL A 231 3.03 -16.85 -20.31
C VAL A 231 4.35 -16.15 -19.99
N SER A 232 5.12 -16.73 -19.06
CA SER A 232 6.47 -16.27 -18.73
C SER A 232 7.42 -17.46 -18.73
N THR A 233 8.61 -17.25 -19.24
CA THR A 233 9.69 -18.24 -19.24
C THR A 233 10.56 -18.03 -18.00
N LEU A 234 10.73 -19.08 -17.21
CA LEU A 234 11.71 -19.12 -16.12
C LEU A 234 12.97 -19.81 -16.59
N ARG A 235 14.10 -19.09 -16.55
CA ARG A 235 15.42 -19.61 -16.86
C ARG A 235 16.28 -19.62 -15.61
N LEU A 236 16.94 -20.77 -15.35
CA LEU A 236 17.96 -20.90 -14.34
C LEU A 236 19.33 -21.00 -15.01
N SER A 237 20.29 -20.23 -14.53
CA SER A 237 21.70 -20.29 -14.98
C SER A 237 22.63 -20.14 -13.78
N THR A 238 23.84 -20.67 -13.91
CA THR A 238 24.93 -20.46 -12.96
C THR A 238 25.63 -19.15 -13.26
N LEU A 239 26.01 -18.39 -12.22
CA LEU A 239 26.76 -17.13 -12.36
C LEU A 239 28.26 -17.37 -12.38
N ASP A 240 28.73 -18.38 -11.63
CA ASP A 240 30.13 -18.75 -11.55
C ASP A 240 30.35 -20.05 -12.35
N LEU A 241 30.90 -19.93 -13.53
CA LEU A 241 31.58 -21.03 -14.18
C LEU A 241 32.97 -21.11 -13.55
N SER A 242 33.05 -21.69 -12.37
CA SER A 242 34.34 -22.19 -11.88
C SER A 242 34.75 -23.31 -12.85
N LEU A 243 35.56 -22.96 -13.84
CA LEU A 243 36.30 -23.94 -14.61
C LEU A 243 37.26 -24.64 -13.64
N ILE A 244 36.81 -25.75 -13.07
CA ILE A 244 37.71 -26.70 -12.47
C ILE A 244 38.49 -27.28 -13.67
N HIS A 245 39.65 -26.71 -13.91
CA HIS A 245 40.65 -27.38 -14.71
C HIS A 245 41.16 -28.59 -13.88
N ILE A 246 40.68 -29.74 -14.23
CA ILE A 246 41.29 -31.01 -13.80
C ILE A 246 42.53 -31.25 -14.69
#